data_ea31d7fd2b2b9f70afb6cc853d005aff
#
_entry.id   ea31d7fd2b2b9f70afb6cc853d005aff
#
_cell.length_a   1.000
_cell.length_b   1.000
_cell.length_c   1.000
_cell.angle_alpha   90.00
_cell.angle_beta   90.00
_cell.angle_gamma   90.00
#
_symmetry.space_group_name_H-M   'P 1'
#
loop_
_entity.id
_entity.type
_entity.pdbx_description
1 polymer ?
#
loop_
_entity_poly.entity_id
_entity_poly.type
_entity_poly.pdbx_seq_one_letter_code
_entity_poly.pdbx_strand_id
1 'polypeptide(L)'
;SYNKNNVENINSDTPIITASGGFNSAIGLIQAGYPVNVFYGYITDGIFQNQAEVDRHAVQMPGSNSATSTSPGDIRFKDLNNDGVINDKDRTVIGNPNPKFTFSLNNTFNYKNFDLTIFLQGSYGNDIFNANRMYTEAMSIIQNQSTAVLGRWTGEGTSNNIPRAIYGDPNQNSRVSDRYIEDGSYLKIKNINLSYTLPKTVFGQNFNSVKIFVSAQNLVTWTKYSGFDPEVPVNGIDNGTYPITRTVSLGLNIGF
;
A
#
# COMPACT_ATOMS: atom_id res chain seq x y z
N SER A 1 16.47 12.85 1.10
CA SER A 1 16.26 12.96 2.55
C SER A 1 16.24 11.57 3.17
N TYR A 2 17.06 11.35 4.18
CA TYR A 2 17.00 10.15 5.05
C TYR A 2 16.08 10.48 6.22
N ASN A 3 15.14 9.58 6.53
CA ASN A 3 14.19 9.77 7.61
C ASN A 3 14.31 8.62 8.63
N LYS A 4 14.50 8.98 9.90
CA LYS A 4 14.40 8.08 11.03
C LYS A 4 13.61 8.81 12.11
N ASN A 5 12.37 8.42 12.31
CA ASN A 5 11.55 8.93 13.40
C ASN A 5 11.33 7.83 14.45
N ASN A 6 11.21 8.25 15.70
CA ASN A 6 10.85 7.38 16.81
C ASN A 6 10.03 8.20 17.79
N VAL A 7 8.99 7.60 18.31
CA VAL A 7 8.23 8.17 19.43
C VAL A 7 9.04 7.97 20.71
N GLU A 8 9.48 9.04 21.33
CA GLU A 8 10.25 8.96 22.59
C GLU A 8 9.34 8.79 23.79
N ASN A 9 8.24 9.55 23.82
CA ASN A 9 7.28 9.52 24.91
C ASN A 9 5.86 9.83 24.40
N ILE A 10 4.88 9.22 24.99
CA ILE A 10 3.47 9.57 24.89
C ILE A 10 2.97 9.82 26.30
N ASN A 11 2.19 10.88 26.54
CA ASN A 11 1.65 11.19 27.87
C ASN A 11 0.51 10.20 28.24
N SER A 12 0.77 8.90 28.07
CA SER A 12 -0.17 7.79 28.33
C SER A 12 0.62 6.54 28.62
N ASP A 13 0.22 5.81 29.65
CA ASP A 13 0.78 4.49 29.99
C ASP A 13 0.34 3.38 29.01
N THR A 14 -0.66 3.69 28.19
CA THR A 14 -1.19 2.74 27.20
C THR A 14 -0.89 3.22 25.77
N PRO A 15 -0.55 2.31 24.86
CA PRO A 15 -0.37 2.66 23.44
C PRO A 15 -1.62 3.30 22.84
N ILE A 16 -1.42 4.30 21.97
CA ILE A 16 -2.51 4.91 21.22
C ILE A 16 -2.72 4.10 19.96
N ILE A 17 -3.90 3.47 19.87
CA ILE A 17 -4.29 2.70 18.69
C ILE A 17 -5.15 3.57 17.81
N THR A 18 -4.71 3.79 16.57
CA THR A 18 -5.38 4.69 15.63
C THR A 18 -6.26 3.88 14.67
N ALA A 19 -7.54 4.25 14.58
CA ALA A 19 -8.43 3.75 13.55
C ALA A 19 -8.22 4.53 12.25
N SER A 20 -8.24 3.84 11.12
CA SER A 20 -8.34 4.49 9.81
C SER A 20 -9.80 4.84 9.52
N GLY A 21 -10.04 6.06 9.02
CA GLY A 21 -11.39 6.48 8.60
C GLY A 21 -11.99 5.50 7.58
N GLY A 22 -13.14 4.93 7.90
CA GLY A 22 -13.85 3.98 7.05
C GLY A 22 -13.71 2.50 7.44
N PHE A 23 -12.77 2.15 8.31
CA PHE A 23 -12.65 0.79 8.87
C PHE A 23 -12.97 0.81 10.37
N ASN A 24 -13.80 -0.12 10.82
CA ASN A 24 -14.06 -0.35 12.26
C ASN A 24 -12.86 -1.02 12.98
N SER A 25 -11.72 -1.13 12.30
CA SER A 25 -10.54 -1.80 12.82
C SER A 25 -9.41 -0.81 13.00
N ALA A 26 -8.79 -0.84 14.16
CA ALA A 26 -7.60 -0.08 14.46
C ALA A 26 -6.38 -0.69 13.74
N ILE A 27 -5.74 0.09 12.85
CA ILE A 27 -4.64 -0.35 12.00
C ILE A 27 -3.31 0.22 12.47
N GLY A 28 -3.29 1.45 13.00
CA GLY A 28 -2.08 2.13 13.39
C GLY A 28 -1.79 2.04 14.89
N LEU A 29 -0.51 2.08 15.25
CA LEU A 29 -0.01 2.12 16.63
C LEU A 29 0.92 3.32 16.81
N ILE A 30 0.72 4.07 17.89
CA ILE A 30 1.65 5.07 18.41
C ILE A 30 2.09 4.63 19.80
N GLN A 31 3.35 4.26 19.93
CA GLN A 31 3.94 3.76 21.16
C GLN A 31 5.41 4.20 21.24
N ALA A 32 5.89 4.50 22.44
CA ALA A 32 7.30 4.81 22.68
C ALA A 32 8.21 3.67 22.19
N GLY A 33 9.32 4.02 21.56
CA GLY A 33 10.28 3.07 20.99
C GLY A 33 10.01 2.66 19.54
N TYR A 34 8.84 3.00 18.97
CA TYR A 34 8.49 2.71 17.57
C TYR A 34 8.39 3.99 16.74
N PRO A 35 8.52 3.89 15.39
CA PRO A 35 8.15 4.98 14.50
C PRO A 35 6.67 5.35 14.68
N VAL A 36 6.33 6.60 14.37
CA VAL A 36 4.95 7.06 14.49
C VAL A 36 4.04 6.32 13.52
N ASN A 37 2.86 5.91 14.02
CA ASN A 37 1.78 5.30 13.24
C ASN A 37 2.20 4.03 12.48
N VAL A 38 2.99 3.14 13.12
CA VAL A 38 3.30 1.82 12.55
C VAL A 38 2.05 0.97 12.45
N PHE A 39 1.99 0.06 11.47
CA PHE A 39 0.88 -0.86 11.32
C PHE A 39 0.90 -1.93 12.40
N TYR A 40 -0.28 -2.17 13.00
CA TYR A 40 -0.44 -3.04 14.15
C TYR A 40 -1.56 -4.06 13.91
N GLY A 41 -1.22 -5.34 13.92
CA GLY A 41 -2.15 -6.39 13.58
C GLY A 41 -1.62 -7.78 13.84
N TYR A 42 -2.28 -8.79 13.29
CA TYR A 42 -1.92 -10.19 13.44
C TYR A 42 -0.88 -10.62 12.39
N ILE A 43 -0.10 -11.63 12.74
CA ILE A 43 0.77 -12.33 11.79
C ILE A 43 0.05 -13.60 11.31
N THR A 44 0.03 -13.80 9.98
CA THR A 44 -0.55 -15.00 9.36
C THR A 44 0.52 -16.08 9.19
N ASP A 45 0.06 -17.34 9.26
CA ASP A 45 0.91 -18.53 9.09
C ASP A 45 0.29 -19.53 8.08
N GLY A 46 -0.23 -18.98 6.98
CA GLY A 46 -0.88 -19.74 5.92
C GLY A 46 -2.35 -20.04 6.20
N ILE A 47 -2.84 -21.15 5.67
CA ILE A 47 -4.24 -21.57 5.69
C ILE A 47 -4.31 -22.99 6.26
N PHE A 48 -5.28 -23.26 7.14
CA PHE A 48 -5.54 -24.61 7.61
C PHE A 48 -5.91 -25.53 6.44
N GLN A 49 -5.15 -26.58 6.26
CA GLN A 49 -5.40 -27.52 5.15
C GLN A 49 -6.41 -28.58 5.51
N ASN A 50 -6.43 -29.04 6.77
CA ASN A 50 -7.32 -30.10 7.24
C ASN A 50 -7.74 -29.86 8.70
N GLN A 51 -8.72 -30.66 9.19
CA GLN A 51 -9.25 -30.53 10.53
C GLN A 51 -8.21 -30.80 11.62
N ALA A 52 -7.29 -31.73 11.39
CA ALA A 52 -6.24 -32.04 12.36
C ALA A 52 -5.28 -30.86 12.62
N GLU A 53 -5.11 -29.98 11.65
CA GLU A 53 -4.38 -28.71 11.85
C GLU A 53 -5.17 -27.75 12.72
N VAL A 54 -6.48 -27.62 12.48
CA VAL A 54 -7.39 -26.77 13.29
C VAL A 54 -7.39 -27.24 14.74
N ASP A 55 -7.56 -28.55 14.97
CA ASP A 55 -7.70 -29.14 16.31
C ASP A 55 -6.43 -28.99 17.16
N ARG A 56 -5.27 -28.89 16.54
CA ARG A 56 -3.97 -28.72 17.21
C ARG A 56 -3.53 -27.28 17.40
N HIS A 57 -4.22 -26.35 16.75
CA HIS A 57 -3.88 -24.93 16.80
C HIS A 57 -4.52 -24.23 17.99
N ALA A 58 -4.01 -23.04 18.36
CA ALA A 58 -4.65 -22.14 19.30
C ALA A 58 -6.09 -21.78 18.86
N VAL A 59 -6.98 -21.59 19.82
CA VAL A 59 -8.39 -21.23 19.54
C VAL A 59 -8.47 -19.84 18.91
N GLN A 60 -8.86 -19.75 17.64
CA GLN A 60 -8.86 -18.47 16.91
C GLN A 60 -10.09 -17.59 17.20
N MET A 61 -11.18 -18.17 17.67
CA MET A 61 -12.44 -17.47 17.97
C MET A 61 -12.90 -17.80 19.40
N PRO A 62 -12.22 -17.27 20.44
CA PRO A 62 -12.59 -17.51 21.83
C PRO A 62 -13.98 -16.95 22.12
N GLY A 63 -14.77 -17.72 22.91
CA GLY A 63 -16.13 -17.31 23.27
C GLY A 63 -17.21 -17.58 22.22
N SER A 64 -16.86 -17.97 21.00
CA SER A 64 -17.77 -18.48 19.98
C SER A 64 -17.81 -20.01 20.02
N ASN A 65 -18.75 -20.62 19.27
CA ASN A 65 -18.67 -22.07 19.04
C ASN A 65 -17.47 -22.35 18.11
N SER A 66 -16.29 -22.56 18.73
CA SER A 66 -15.01 -22.71 18.01
C SER A 66 -15.04 -23.85 16.99
N ALA A 67 -15.81 -24.90 17.23
CA ALA A 67 -15.97 -26.03 16.32
C ALA A 67 -16.62 -25.64 14.97
N THR A 68 -17.37 -24.54 14.92
CA THR A 68 -18.04 -24.08 13.70
C THR A 68 -17.44 -22.79 13.13
N SER A 69 -16.68 -22.06 13.94
CA SER A 69 -16.13 -20.76 13.55
C SER A 69 -14.83 -20.88 12.75
N THR A 70 -13.92 -21.79 13.18
CA THR A 70 -12.66 -22.06 12.47
C THR A 70 -12.74 -23.43 11.80
N SER A 71 -12.35 -23.52 10.54
CA SER A 71 -12.42 -24.76 9.76
C SER A 71 -11.28 -24.81 8.73
N PRO A 72 -11.02 -25.96 8.10
CA PRO A 72 -10.10 -26.02 6.96
C PRO A 72 -10.45 -24.99 5.88
N GLY A 73 -9.42 -24.35 5.34
CA GLY A 73 -9.54 -23.24 4.39
C GLY A 73 -9.54 -21.85 5.03
N ASP A 74 -9.60 -21.74 6.35
CA ASP A 74 -9.48 -20.46 7.05
C ASP A 74 -8.01 -20.07 7.26
N ILE A 75 -7.76 -18.76 7.37
CA ILE A 75 -6.42 -18.24 7.68
C ILE A 75 -6.02 -18.67 9.08
N ARG A 76 -4.79 -19.15 9.21
CA ARG A 76 -4.15 -19.47 10.48
C ARG A 76 -3.36 -18.26 10.96
N PHE A 77 -3.68 -17.73 12.15
CA PHE A 77 -2.98 -16.65 12.81
C PHE A 77 -2.02 -17.17 13.87
N LYS A 78 -0.87 -16.54 14.04
CA LYS A 78 0.13 -16.94 15.03
C LYS A 78 -0.29 -16.57 16.44
N ASP A 79 -0.22 -17.53 17.34
CA ASP A 79 -0.23 -17.34 18.79
C ASP A 79 1.17 -16.87 19.22
N LEU A 80 1.33 -15.56 19.46
CA LEU A 80 2.64 -14.97 19.73
C LEU A 80 3.08 -15.13 21.19
N ASN A 81 2.12 -15.22 22.10
CA ASN A 81 2.39 -15.37 23.52
C ASN A 81 2.30 -16.82 24.01
N ASN A 82 1.86 -17.75 23.15
CA ASN A 82 1.68 -19.18 23.40
C ASN A 82 0.69 -19.46 24.55
N ASP A 83 -0.39 -18.66 24.68
CA ASP A 83 -1.42 -18.87 25.68
C ASP A 83 -2.58 -19.80 25.19
N GLY A 84 -2.49 -20.27 23.94
CA GLY A 84 -3.43 -21.20 23.31
C GLY A 84 -4.70 -20.52 22.76
N VAL A 85 -4.73 -19.19 22.69
CA VAL A 85 -5.90 -18.41 22.25
C VAL A 85 -5.45 -17.22 21.41
N ILE A 86 -6.00 -17.06 20.20
CA ILE A 86 -5.74 -15.87 19.37
C ILE A 86 -6.62 -14.70 19.81
N ASN A 87 -6.00 -13.65 20.32
CA ASN A 87 -6.67 -12.46 20.82
C ASN A 87 -5.80 -11.20 20.63
N ASP A 88 -6.20 -10.06 21.21
CA ASP A 88 -5.46 -8.80 21.06
C ASP A 88 -4.01 -8.83 21.56
N LYS A 89 -3.64 -9.80 22.41
CA LYS A 89 -2.25 -9.97 22.88
C LYS A 89 -1.33 -10.57 21.81
N ASP A 90 -1.89 -11.15 20.73
CA ASP A 90 -1.14 -11.70 19.59
C ASP A 90 -0.97 -10.68 18.46
N ARG A 91 -1.40 -9.45 18.69
CA ARG A 91 -1.11 -8.35 17.77
C ARG A 91 0.29 -7.81 17.99
N THR A 92 0.93 -7.44 16.89
CA THR A 92 2.29 -6.88 16.90
C THR A 92 2.44 -5.85 15.78
N VAL A 93 3.58 -5.19 15.72
CA VAL A 93 3.93 -4.31 14.60
C VAL A 93 4.15 -5.18 13.35
N ILE A 94 3.35 -4.96 12.32
CA ILE A 94 3.35 -5.73 11.07
C ILE A 94 3.89 -4.95 9.88
N GLY A 95 4.14 -3.64 10.01
CA GLY A 95 4.71 -2.81 8.95
C GLY A 95 4.91 -1.35 9.39
N ASN A 96 5.60 -0.59 8.55
CA ASN A 96 5.93 0.81 8.82
C ASN A 96 5.64 1.68 7.60
N PRO A 97 4.69 2.64 7.67
CA PRO A 97 4.36 3.53 6.56
C PRO A 97 5.44 4.59 6.28
N ASN A 98 6.37 4.79 7.22
CA ASN A 98 7.36 5.83 7.10
C ASN A 98 8.53 5.39 6.21
N PRO A 99 8.83 6.10 5.11
CA PRO A 99 9.93 5.75 4.23
C PRO A 99 11.29 5.88 4.94
N LYS A 100 12.21 4.96 4.67
CA LYS A 100 13.60 5.07 5.10
C LYS A 100 14.30 6.25 4.44
N PHE A 101 14.06 6.46 3.16
CA PHE A 101 14.48 7.67 2.49
C PHE A 101 13.58 8.01 1.30
N THR A 102 13.54 9.31 0.99
CA THR A 102 12.93 9.85 -0.21
C THR A 102 13.99 10.58 -1.02
N PHE A 103 13.88 10.56 -2.34
CA PHE A 103 14.80 11.24 -3.22
C PHE A 103 14.08 11.84 -4.42
N SER A 104 14.68 12.89 -4.94
CA SER A 104 14.27 13.49 -6.21
C SER A 104 15.49 13.89 -7.01
N LEU A 105 15.40 13.81 -8.32
CA LEU A 105 16.44 14.18 -9.24
C LEU A 105 15.82 15.00 -10.39
N ASN A 106 16.29 16.23 -10.55
CA ASN A 106 15.90 17.07 -11.67
C ASN A 106 17.11 17.28 -12.58
N ASN A 107 17.03 16.79 -13.80
CA ASN A 107 18.07 16.96 -14.82
C ASN A 107 17.54 17.83 -15.95
N THR A 108 18.36 18.79 -16.37
CA THR A 108 18.12 19.62 -17.55
C THR A 108 19.29 19.48 -18.51
N PHE A 109 18.97 19.11 -19.73
CA PHE A 109 19.92 18.95 -20.84
C PHE A 109 19.60 19.98 -21.91
N ASN A 110 20.59 20.79 -22.27
CA ASN A 110 20.48 21.79 -23.33
C ASN A 110 21.40 21.38 -24.47
N TYR A 111 20.84 21.28 -25.68
CA TYR A 111 21.60 21.02 -26.88
C TYR A 111 21.08 21.85 -28.04
N LYS A 112 21.87 22.81 -28.48
CA LYS A 112 21.47 23.82 -29.50
C LYS A 112 20.14 24.49 -29.07
N ASN A 113 19.08 24.26 -29.84
CA ASN A 113 17.76 24.85 -29.62
C ASN A 113 16.81 23.92 -28.83
N PHE A 114 17.31 22.76 -28.39
CA PHE A 114 16.51 21.78 -27.59
C PHE A 114 16.85 21.93 -26.13
N ASP A 115 15.79 21.91 -25.28
CA ASP A 115 15.90 21.76 -23.84
C ASP A 115 15.06 20.54 -23.42
N LEU A 116 15.68 19.61 -22.69
CA LEU A 116 15.03 18.45 -22.11
C LEU A 116 15.16 18.53 -20.59
N THR A 117 14.04 18.56 -19.88
CA THR A 117 14.01 18.47 -18.43
C THR A 117 13.33 17.16 -18.02
N ILE A 118 13.97 16.41 -17.12
CA ILE A 118 13.43 15.16 -16.55
C ILE A 118 13.43 15.30 -15.05
N PHE A 119 12.26 15.16 -14.42
CA PHE A 119 12.10 15.13 -12.97
C PHE A 119 11.69 13.73 -12.51
N LEU A 120 12.57 13.12 -11.71
CA LEU A 120 12.39 11.83 -11.07
C LEU A 120 12.11 12.02 -9.58
N GLN A 121 11.24 11.20 -9.04
CA GLN A 121 10.94 11.14 -7.60
C GLN A 121 10.82 9.69 -7.16
N GLY A 122 11.29 9.37 -5.96
CA GLY A 122 11.15 8.05 -5.39
C GLY A 122 11.03 8.06 -3.87
N SER A 123 10.44 6.99 -3.37
CA SER A 123 10.36 6.63 -1.96
C SER A 123 10.84 5.19 -1.79
N TYR A 124 11.51 4.91 -0.69
CA TYR A 124 12.04 3.59 -0.43
C TYR A 124 11.88 3.18 1.03
N GLY A 125 11.45 1.93 1.22
CA GLY A 125 11.41 1.25 2.51
C GLY A 125 10.25 1.65 3.39
N ASN A 126 9.17 2.13 2.80
CA ASN A 126 7.87 2.28 3.43
C ASN A 126 6.96 1.10 3.04
N ASP A 127 6.09 0.72 3.97
CA ASP A 127 5.03 -0.25 3.73
C ASP A 127 3.70 0.47 3.47
N ILE A 128 2.81 -0.19 2.72
CA ILE A 128 1.43 0.25 2.49
C ILE A 128 0.49 -0.84 3.02
N PHE A 129 -0.50 -0.43 3.81
CA PHE A 129 -1.63 -1.28 4.14
C PHE A 129 -2.68 -1.17 3.02
N ASN A 130 -2.81 -2.21 2.20
CA ASN A 130 -3.76 -2.26 1.10
C ASN A 130 -5.14 -2.68 1.60
N ALA A 131 -5.90 -1.71 2.07
CA ALA A 131 -7.22 -1.95 2.64
C ALA A 131 -8.26 -2.39 1.59
N ASN A 132 -8.03 -2.08 0.31
CA ASN A 132 -8.91 -2.57 -0.77
C ASN A 132 -8.92 -4.09 -0.84
N ARG A 133 -7.79 -4.75 -0.55
CA ARG A 133 -7.71 -6.20 -0.54
C ARG A 133 -8.53 -6.83 0.59
N MET A 134 -8.68 -6.16 1.75
CA MET A 134 -9.54 -6.65 2.82
C MET A 134 -10.98 -6.83 2.34
N TYR A 135 -11.46 -5.94 1.47
CA TYR A 135 -12.81 -6.04 0.92
C TYR A 135 -12.88 -6.96 -0.29
N THR A 136 -12.00 -6.76 -1.26
CA THR A 136 -12.08 -7.45 -2.55
C THR A 136 -11.65 -8.92 -2.50
N GLU A 137 -10.97 -9.34 -1.43
CA GLU A 137 -10.53 -10.72 -1.20
C GLU A 137 -11.26 -11.41 -0.05
N ALA A 138 -12.18 -10.74 0.67
CA ALA A 138 -12.84 -11.29 1.86
C ALA A 138 -13.77 -12.46 1.55
N MET A 139 -14.49 -12.42 0.42
CA MET A 139 -15.47 -13.45 0.01
C MET A 139 -16.53 -13.78 1.09
N SER A 140 -16.83 -12.82 1.96
CA SER A 140 -17.68 -12.98 3.12
C SER A 140 -19.04 -12.30 3.01
N ILE A 141 -19.18 -11.36 2.07
CA ILE A 141 -20.41 -10.61 1.78
C ILE A 141 -20.60 -10.46 0.27
N ILE A 142 -21.80 -10.05 -0.13
CA ILE A 142 -22.12 -9.79 -1.55
C ILE A 142 -21.51 -8.46 -1.97
N GLN A 143 -20.39 -8.50 -2.65
CA GLN A 143 -19.68 -7.35 -3.21
C GLN A 143 -18.80 -7.74 -4.39
N ASN A 144 -18.32 -6.74 -5.15
CA ASN A 144 -17.34 -6.99 -6.20
C ASN A 144 -16.03 -7.53 -5.60
N GLN A 145 -15.45 -8.52 -6.27
CA GLN A 145 -14.27 -9.23 -5.81
C GLN A 145 -13.11 -9.07 -6.80
N SER A 146 -11.89 -9.14 -6.30
CA SER A 146 -10.68 -9.25 -7.11
C SER A 146 -10.60 -10.61 -7.79
N THR A 147 -9.95 -10.68 -8.95
CA THR A 147 -9.64 -11.94 -9.64
C THR A 147 -8.74 -12.86 -8.80
N ALA A 148 -8.04 -12.34 -7.80
CA ALA A 148 -7.23 -13.13 -6.86
C ALA A 148 -8.06 -14.24 -6.17
N VAL A 149 -9.37 -14.02 -5.95
CA VAL A 149 -10.27 -15.00 -5.30
C VAL A 149 -10.49 -16.26 -6.15
N LEU A 150 -10.14 -16.26 -7.43
CA LEU A 150 -10.16 -17.47 -8.26
C LEU A 150 -9.16 -18.52 -7.77
N GLY A 151 -8.06 -18.08 -7.10
CA GLY A 151 -7.10 -18.94 -6.44
C GLY A 151 -7.43 -19.29 -4.99
N ARG A 152 -8.69 -19.16 -4.55
CA ARG A 152 -9.11 -19.47 -3.19
C ARG A 152 -8.96 -20.95 -2.85
N TRP A 153 -8.85 -21.22 -1.57
CA TRP A 153 -8.87 -22.58 -1.06
C TRP A 153 -10.23 -23.25 -1.35
N THR A 154 -10.22 -24.44 -1.95
CA THR A 154 -11.38 -25.26 -2.28
C THR A 154 -11.23 -26.70 -1.80
N GLY A 155 -10.11 -27.00 -1.13
CA GLY A 155 -9.75 -28.30 -0.61
C GLY A 155 -8.27 -28.34 -0.26
N GLU A 156 -7.83 -29.38 0.43
CA GLU A 156 -6.45 -29.54 0.87
C GLU A 156 -5.45 -29.41 -0.30
N GLY A 157 -4.41 -28.56 -0.13
CA GLY A 157 -3.38 -28.31 -1.11
C GLY A 157 -3.74 -27.33 -2.24
N THR A 158 -4.97 -26.81 -2.33
CA THR A 158 -5.38 -25.93 -3.44
C THR A 158 -4.95 -24.48 -3.27
N SER A 159 -4.77 -23.99 -2.06
CA SER A 159 -4.26 -22.66 -1.77
C SER A 159 -3.65 -22.59 -0.37
N ASN A 160 -2.60 -21.75 -0.23
CA ASN A 160 -2.03 -21.39 1.07
C ASN A 160 -2.06 -19.85 1.31
N ASN A 161 -2.68 -19.09 0.39
CA ASN A 161 -2.68 -17.63 0.45
C ASN A 161 -4.09 -17.04 0.46
N ILE A 162 -5.04 -17.59 -0.31
CA ILE A 162 -6.40 -17.08 -0.41
C ILE A 162 -7.34 -18.04 0.33
N PRO A 163 -8.05 -17.60 1.39
CA PRO A 163 -8.88 -18.46 2.19
C PRO A 163 -10.08 -18.99 1.42
N ARG A 164 -10.83 -19.89 2.04
CA ARG A 164 -12.13 -20.36 1.54
C ARG A 164 -13.14 -19.22 1.48
N ALA A 165 -14.08 -19.31 0.54
CA ALA A 165 -15.23 -18.42 0.50
C ALA A 165 -16.28 -18.87 1.53
N ILE A 166 -16.64 -17.99 2.46
CA ILE A 166 -17.68 -18.27 3.45
C ILE A 166 -18.40 -16.99 3.87
N TYR A 167 -19.73 -17.04 3.85
CA TYR A 167 -20.55 -15.92 4.26
C TYR A 167 -20.36 -15.58 5.75
N GLY A 168 -20.30 -14.29 6.07
CA GLY A 168 -20.22 -13.78 7.45
C GLY A 168 -18.84 -13.85 8.08
N ASP A 169 -17.82 -14.42 7.42
CA ASP A 169 -16.43 -14.50 7.91
C ASP A 169 -16.30 -15.00 9.37
N PRO A 170 -16.79 -16.22 9.69
CA PRO A 170 -16.87 -16.70 11.06
C PRO A 170 -15.51 -16.84 11.76
N ASN A 171 -14.42 -17.04 11.01
CA ASN A 171 -13.05 -17.06 11.52
C ASN A 171 -12.41 -15.67 11.56
N GLN A 172 -13.09 -14.63 11.06
CA GLN A 172 -12.52 -13.29 10.87
C GLN A 172 -11.22 -13.32 10.04
N ASN A 173 -11.25 -14.02 8.90
CA ASN A 173 -10.13 -14.09 7.96
C ASN A 173 -9.70 -12.71 7.46
N SER A 174 -10.63 -11.74 7.47
CA SER A 174 -10.40 -10.35 7.05
C SER A 174 -9.88 -9.42 8.16
N ARG A 175 -9.50 -9.95 9.35
CA ARG A 175 -8.91 -9.10 10.40
C ARG A 175 -7.59 -8.47 9.94
N VAL A 176 -7.24 -7.31 10.55
CA VAL A 176 -6.01 -6.57 10.25
C VAL A 176 -4.79 -7.46 10.49
N SER A 177 -4.02 -7.75 9.43
CA SER A 177 -2.89 -8.66 9.46
C SER A 177 -1.83 -8.28 8.42
N ASP A 178 -0.67 -8.90 8.53
CA ASP A 178 0.46 -8.78 7.59
C ASP A 178 0.09 -9.17 6.15
N ARG A 179 -0.98 -9.93 5.96
CA ARG A 179 -1.54 -10.30 4.65
C ARG A 179 -1.80 -9.11 3.73
N TYR A 180 -2.13 -7.95 4.30
CA TYR A 180 -2.50 -6.73 3.57
C TYR A 180 -1.37 -5.70 3.52
N ILE A 181 -0.18 -6.06 4.04
CA ILE A 181 1.02 -5.21 4.00
C ILE A 181 1.77 -5.46 2.70
N GLU A 182 2.10 -4.40 1.98
CA GLU A 182 2.84 -4.46 0.73
C GLU A 182 4.00 -3.45 0.74
N ASP A 183 5.06 -3.75 -0.04
CA ASP A 183 6.16 -2.81 -0.25
C ASP A 183 5.68 -1.58 -1.02
N GLY A 184 5.67 -0.43 -0.38
CA GLY A 184 5.28 0.86 -0.92
C GLY A 184 6.41 1.60 -1.64
N SER A 185 7.57 0.99 -1.80
CA SER A 185 8.70 1.62 -2.50
C SER A 185 8.38 1.87 -3.98
N TYR A 186 8.80 3.03 -4.48
CA TYR A 186 8.61 3.37 -5.90
C TYR A 186 9.67 4.29 -6.46
N LEU A 187 9.79 4.29 -7.78
CA LEU A 187 10.46 5.31 -8.59
C LEU A 187 9.47 5.80 -9.65
N LYS A 188 9.31 7.12 -9.77
CA LYS A 188 8.36 7.73 -10.71
C LYS A 188 9.02 8.79 -11.57
N ILE A 189 8.71 8.77 -12.87
CA ILE A 189 8.95 9.93 -13.75
C ILE A 189 7.77 10.88 -13.56
N LYS A 190 7.99 11.90 -12.71
CA LYS A 190 6.97 12.90 -12.37
C LYS A 190 6.70 13.88 -13.49
N ASN A 191 7.77 14.29 -14.19
CA ASN A 191 7.67 15.23 -15.29
C ASN A 191 8.78 14.98 -16.32
N ILE A 192 8.42 15.04 -17.59
CA ILE A 192 9.35 15.22 -18.71
C ILE A 192 8.85 16.40 -19.52
N ASN A 193 9.77 17.32 -19.86
CA ASN A 193 9.49 18.44 -20.73
C ASN A 193 10.57 18.50 -21.81
N LEU A 194 10.18 18.36 -23.07
CA LEU A 194 11.02 18.57 -24.22
C LEU A 194 10.55 19.84 -24.94
N SER A 195 11.43 20.80 -25.09
CA SER A 195 11.13 22.03 -25.80
C SER A 195 12.14 22.33 -26.91
N TYR A 196 11.67 23.03 -27.92
CA TYR A 196 12.48 23.51 -29.04
C TYR A 196 12.24 25.00 -29.25
N THR A 197 13.31 25.76 -29.17
CA THR A 197 13.28 27.20 -29.47
C THR A 197 13.55 27.40 -30.97
N LEU A 198 12.58 27.97 -31.68
CA LEU A 198 12.72 28.22 -33.10
C LEU A 198 13.83 29.29 -33.37
N PRO A 199 14.64 29.10 -34.39
CA PRO A 199 15.60 30.15 -34.83
C PRO A 199 14.85 31.41 -35.30
N LYS A 200 15.41 32.58 -35.01
CA LYS A 200 14.82 33.87 -35.44
C LYS A 200 14.60 33.98 -36.94
N THR A 201 15.34 33.23 -37.75
CA THR A 201 15.17 33.15 -39.20
C THR A 201 13.80 32.59 -39.63
N VAL A 202 13.08 31.89 -38.74
CA VAL A 202 11.79 31.27 -39.07
C VAL A 202 10.62 32.24 -38.83
N PHE A 203 10.69 33.10 -37.80
CA PHE A 203 9.56 33.95 -37.39
C PHE A 203 9.83 35.48 -37.51
N GLY A 204 11.00 35.88 -38.00
CA GLY A 204 11.32 37.28 -38.24
C GLY A 204 11.58 38.09 -36.98
N GLN A 205 11.50 39.44 -37.10
CA GLN A 205 11.87 40.38 -36.03
C GLN A 205 10.69 40.75 -35.11
N ASN A 206 9.47 40.30 -35.40
CA ASN A 206 8.26 40.69 -34.66
C ASN A 206 8.13 40.00 -33.31
N PHE A 207 8.91 38.95 -33.08
CA PHE A 207 8.89 38.20 -31.81
C PHE A 207 10.31 38.06 -31.25
N ASN A 208 10.42 38.15 -29.94
CA ASN A 208 11.69 37.96 -29.24
C ASN A 208 12.09 36.48 -29.19
N SER A 209 11.10 35.58 -28.97
CA SER A 209 11.31 34.13 -28.93
C SER A 209 10.02 33.39 -29.29
N VAL A 210 10.15 32.22 -29.89
CA VAL A 210 9.07 31.28 -30.11
C VAL A 210 9.56 29.89 -29.67
N LYS A 211 8.91 29.30 -28.68
CA LYS A 211 9.28 27.99 -28.13
C LYS A 211 8.07 27.05 -28.19
N ILE A 212 8.26 25.88 -28.80
CA ILE A 212 7.28 24.80 -28.82
C ILE A 212 7.73 23.80 -27.76
N PHE A 213 6.79 23.24 -26.97
CA PHE A 213 7.14 22.23 -26.00
C PHE A 213 6.10 21.12 -25.93
N VAL A 214 6.57 19.91 -25.56
CA VAL A 214 5.76 18.77 -25.15
C VAL A 214 6.13 18.44 -23.73
N SER A 215 5.11 18.34 -22.87
CA SER A 215 5.26 17.97 -21.46
C SER A 215 4.44 16.73 -21.16
N ALA A 216 5.02 15.79 -20.41
CA ALA A 216 4.32 14.62 -19.91
C ALA A 216 4.48 14.54 -18.38
N GLN A 217 3.36 14.35 -17.67
CA GLN A 217 3.33 14.22 -16.21
C GLN A 217 2.92 12.81 -15.80
N ASN A 218 3.51 12.30 -14.70
CA ASN A 218 3.24 10.99 -14.14
C ASN A 218 3.35 9.86 -15.17
N LEU A 219 4.38 9.92 -16.02
CA LEU A 219 4.48 9.09 -17.22
C LEU A 219 4.64 7.61 -16.90
N VAL A 220 5.52 7.27 -15.96
CA VAL A 220 5.82 5.89 -15.55
C VAL A 220 6.06 5.83 -14.05
N THR A 221 5.53 4.79 -13.42
CA THR A 221 5.81 4.42 -12.03
C THR A 221 6.32 2.99 -11.99
N TRP A 222 7.47 2.78 -11.39
CA TRP A 222 8.01 1.46 -11.07
C TRP A 222 7.81 1.20 -9.60
N THR A 223 7.04 0.17 -9.29
CA THR A 223 6.71 -0.25 -7.91
C THR A 223 6.36 -1.73 -7.87
N LYS A 224 6.43 -2.33 -6.68
CA LYS A 224 5.91 -3.67 -6.39
C LYS A 224 4.50 -3.63 -5.78
N TYR A 225 4.01 -2.43 -5.46
CA TYR A 225 2.69 -2.24 -4.90
C TYR A 225 1.62 -2.70 -5.90
N SER A 226 0.66 -3.50 -5.44
CA SER A 226 -0.39 -4.09 -6.31
C SER A 226 -1.58 -3.16 -6.55
N GLY A 227 -1.71 -2.08 -5.78
CA GLY A 227 -2.76 -1.08 -5.95
C GLY A 227 -2.50 -0.10 -7.10
N PHE A 228 -3.36 0.89 -7.25
CA PHE A 228 -3.31 1.82 -8.39
C PHE A 228 -2.12 2.78 -8.37
N ASP A 229 -1.76 3.30 -7.20
CA ASP A 229 -0.65 4.26 -7.05
C ASP A 229 0.00 4.10 -5.66
N PRO A 230 1.32 3.96 -5.56
CA PRO A 230 2.02 3.86 -4.28
C PRO A 230 2.11 5.21 -3.53
N GLU A 231 1.72 6.33 -4.14
CA GLU A 231 1.64 7.63 -3.46
C GLU A 231 0.33 7.72 -2.64
N VAL A 232 0.20 6.87 -1.64
CA VAL A 232 -0.94 6.84 -0.72
C VAL A 232 -0.84 7.96 0.33
N PRO A 233 -1.93 8.27 1.09
CA PRO A 233 -1.88 9.21 2.20
C PRO A 233 -0.78 8.91 3.21
N VAL A 234 -0.36 9.93 3.98
CA VAL A 234 0.78 9.85 4.92
C VAL A 234 0.65 8.79 6.01
N ASN A 235 -0.57 8.30 6.28
CA ASN A 235 -0.80 7.18 7.20
C ASN A 235 -0.48 5.81 6.57
N GLY A 236 -0.13 5.77 5.28
CA GLY A 236 0.23 4.56 4.55
C GLY A 236 -0.94 3.60 4.24
N ILE A 237 -2.20 4.04 4.41
CA ILE A 237 -3.37 3.19 4.20
C ILE A 237 -4.03 3.55 2.89
N ASP A 238 -4.13 2.58 1.98
CA ASP A 238 -4.87 2.72 0.72
C ASP A 238 -6.31 2.22 0.87
N ASN A 239 -7.24 3.17 0.93
CA ASN A 239 -8.69 2.94 1.00
C ASN A 239 -9.38 3.12 -0.37
N GLY A 240 -8.68 2.88 -1.48
CA GLY A 240 -9.19 3.15 -2.83
C GLY A 240 -8.87 4.56 -3.31
N THR A 241 -7.67 5.03 -3.01
CA THR A 241 -7.19 6.32 -3.48
C THR A 241 -7.23 6.37 -5.00
N TYR A 242 -7.86 7.41 -5.54
CA TYR A 242 -7.96 7.59 -6.99
C TYR A 242 -6.56 7.76 -7.59
N PRO A 243 -6.20 7.01 -8.63
CA PRO A 243 -4.86 7.07 -9.21
C PRO A 243 -4.58 8.43 -9.84
N ILE A 244 -3.34 8.89 -9.69
CA ILE A 244 -2.88 10.11 -10.34
C ILE A 244 -2.85 9.89 -11.86
N THR A 245 -3.49 10.80 -12.60
CA THR A 245 -3.62 10.71 -14.06
C THR A 245 -2.29 11.01 -14.77
N ARG A 246 -2.07 10.32 -15.88
CA ARG A 246 -1.04 10.69 -16.85
C ARG A 246 -1.56 11.83 -17.70
N THR A 247 -0.77 12.88 -17.85
CA THR A 247 -1.14 14.05 -18.67
C THR A 247 -0.05 14.32 -19.68
N VAL A 248 -0.44 14.47 -20.93
CA VAL A 248 0.46 14.92 -22.01
C VAL A 248 -0.08 16.24 -22.56
N SER A 249 0.78 17.24 -22.64
CA SER A 249 0.45 18.57 -23.12
C SER A 249 1.38 19.01 -24.22
N LEU A 250 0.85 19.64 -25.24
CA LEU A 250 1.59 20.37 -26.27
C LEU A 250 1.33 21.86 -26.06
N GLY A 251 2.38 22.66 -26.08
CA GLY A 251 2.25 24.11 -25.87
C GLY A 251 3.18 24.93 -26.73
N LEU A 252 2.82 26.19 -26.85
CA LEU A 252 3.56 27.22 -27.54
C LEU A 252 3.78 28.41 -26.59
N ASN A 253 5.02 28.88 -26.50
CA ASN A 253 5.37 30.09 -25.76
C ASN A 253 5.93 31.11 -26.73
N ILE A 254 5.32 32.29 -26.76
CA ILE A 254 5.71 33.41 -27.67
C ILE A 254 6.07 34.60 -26.80
N GLY A 255 7.30 35.08 -26.95
CA GLY A 255 7.79 36.33 -26.36
C GLY A 255 7.76 37.45 -27.40
N PHE A 256 7.21 38.59 -27.01
CA PHE A 256 7.12 39.81 -27.82
C PHE A 256 8.18 40.83 -27.42
#